data_e171656fb6a6f8af068bd2647a36dac1
#
_entry.id   e171656fb6a6f8af068bd2647a36dac1
#
_cell.length_a   1.000
_cell.length_b   1.000
_cell.length_c   1.000
_cell.angle_alpha   90.00
_cell.angle_beta   90.00
_cell.angle_gamma   90.00
#
_symmetry.space_group_name_H-M   'P 1'
#
loop_
_entity.id
_entity.type
_entity.pdbx_description
1 polymer ?
#
loop_
_entity_poly.entity_id
_entity_poly.type
_entity_poly.pdbx_seq_one_letter_code
_entity_poly.pdbx_strand_id
1 'polypeptide(L)'
;MKPALRRALLWVVALGLCLAFVRAGLWQSGRAIEKETLLADSARVLAERRPVPLAEALVAMPAWVAVDGAFEALPALRLDNQRRGPQVGVQVYRAFRLDDGRRLWVDLGWRPLPADRRVPDEAPMPPTPMRLEGLLVPPPSAGLALGPAASALPDGGRLALRLEPAVLREAGEALDGAVLRLDPATPLGHERDLDLLANTLSPDKHRGYALQWFGFAAGLLLLSLFLQFRRRP
;
A
#
# COMPACT_ATOMS: atom_id res chain seq x y z
N MET A 1 4.54 -32.30 38.85
CA MET A 1 3.58 -31.20 38.88
C MET A 1 2.21 -31.74 39.27
N LYS A 2 1.55 -31.15 40.28
CA LYS A 2 0.22 -31.59 40.71
C LYS A 2 -0.80 -31.50 39.56
N PRO A 3 -1.71 -32.48 39.39
CA PRO A 3 -2.64 -32.53 38.26
C PRO A 3 -3.53 -31.26 38.14
N ALA A 4 -3.88 -30.67 39.27
CA ALA A 4 -4.63 -29.41 39.31
C ALA A 4 -3.83 -28.23 38.70
N LEU A 5 -2.54 -28.11 39.04
CA LEU A 5 -1.67 -27.06 38.49
C LEU A 5 -1.47 -27.20 36.98
N ARG A 6 -1.30 -28.44 36.51
CA ARG A 6 -1.22 -28.71 35.05
C ARG A 6 -2.51 -28.30 34.31
N ARG A 7 -3.68 -28.58 34.88
CA ARG A 7 -4.96 -28.16 34.31
C ARG A 7 -5.09 -26.62 34.29
N ALA A 8 -4.76 -25.96 35.36
CA ALA A 8 -4.80 -24.51 35.43
C ALA A 8 -3.88 -23.87 34.35
N LEU A 9 -2.66 -24.40 34.21
CA LEU A 9 -1.71 -23.94 33.20
C LEU A 9 -2.26 -24.14 31.79
N LEU A 10 -2.86 -25.29 31.48
CA LEU A 10 -3.47 -25.54 30.15
C LEU A 10 -4.62 -24.59 29.85
N TRP A 11 -5.45 -24.25 30.85
CA TRP A 11 -6.51 -23.27 30.68
C TRP A 11 -5.97 -21.85 30.45
N VAL A 12 -4.94 -21.45 31.19
CA VAL A 12 -4.28 -20.14 30.98
C VAL A 12 -3.73 -20.03 29.57
N VAL A 13 -3.05 -21.08 29.09
CA VAL A 13 -2.54 -21.12 27.71
C VAL A 13 -3.68 -21.08 26.69
N ALA A 14 -4.73 -21.88 26.87
CA ALA A 14 -5.86 -21.93 25.96
C ALA A 14 -6.59 -20.59 25.86
N LEU A 15 -6.84 -19.95 27.00
CA LEU A 15 -7.49 -18.62 27.04
C LEU A 15 -6.58 -17.53 26.45
N GLY A 16 -5.27 -17.58 26.69
CA GLY A 16 -4.30 -16.67 26.08
C GLY A 16 -4.29 -16.79 24.55
N LEU A 17 -4.30 -18.02 24.02
CA LEU A 17 -4.39 -18.27 22.58
C LEU A 17 -5.75 -17.84 22.00
N CYS A 18 -6.86 -18.11 22.70
CA CYS A 18 -8.18 -17.63 22.27
C CYS A 18 -8.21 -16.11 22.16
N LEU A 19 -7.66 -15.40 23.15
CA LEU A 19 -7.57 -13.94 23.12
C LEU A 19 -6.72 -13.46 21.95
N ALA A 20 -5.58 -14.09 21.69
CA ALA A 20 -4.72 -13.76 20.54
C ALA A 20 -5.46 -13.93 19.20
N PHE A 21 -6.19 -15.04 19.03
CA PHE A 21 -6.99 -15.30 17.83
C PHE A 21 -8.13 -14.29 17.67
N VAL A 22 -8.84 -13.95 18.74
CA VAL A 22 -9.90 -12.93 18.71
C VAL A 22 -9.31 -11.57 18.32
N ARG A 23 -8.17 -11.16 18.88
CA ARG A 23 -7.50 -9.91 18.49
C ARG A 23 -7.06 -9.90 17.04
N ALA A 24 -6.53 -11.02 16.54
CA ALA A 24 -6.18 -11.15 15.12
C ALA A 24 -7.42 -11.04 14.22
N GLY A 25 -8.54 -11.66 14.59
CA GLY A 25 -9.80 -11.55 13.89
C GLY A 25 -10.35 -10.12 13.85
N LEU A 26 -10.33 -9.42 14.99
CA LEU A 26 -10.74 -8.02 15.07
C LEU A 26 -9.84 -7.09 14.25
N TRP A 27 -8.52 -7.31 14.28
CA TRP A 27 -7.57 -6.57 13.45
C TRP A 27 -7.85 -6.76 11.95
N GLN A 28 -8.08 -8.01 11.51
CA GLN A 28 -8.43 -8.30 10.12
C GLN A 28 -9.75 -7.63 9.71
N SER A 29 -10.76 -7.65 10.60
CA SER A 29 -12.04 -6.98 10.36
C SER A 29 -11.86 -5.47 10.21
N GLY A 30 -11.05 -4.84 11.06
CA GLY A 30 -10.70 -3.41 10.97
C GLY A 30 -10.03 -3.09 9.62
N ARG A 31 -9.07 -3.92 9.18
CA ARG A 31 -8.39 -3.74 7.88
C ARG A 31 -9.34 -3.88 6.69
N ALA A 32 -10.35 -4.76 6.79
CA ALA A 32 -11.37 -4.86 5.74
C ALA A 32 -12.17 -3.57 5.61
N ILE A 33 -12.65 -3.02 6.74
CA ILE A 33 -13.44 -1.79 6.79
C ILE A 33 -12.64 -0.60 6.25
N GLU A 34 -11.39 -0.42 6.70
CA GLU A 34 -10.51 0.66 6.23
C GLU A 34 -10.36 0.65 4.69
N LYS A 35 -10.16 -0.54 4.11
CA LYS A 35 -10.02 -0.68 2.67
C LYS A 35 -11.33 -0.45 1.92
N GLU A 36 -12.45 -0.83 2.47
CA GLU A 36 -13.77 -0.55 1.89
C GLU A 36 -14.06 0.95 1.87
N THR A 37 -13.76 1.64 2.96
CA THR A 37 -13.89 3.09 3.04
C THR A 37 -13.02 3.77 1.98
N LEU A 38 -11.74 3.35 1.88
CA LEU A 38 -10.82 3.88 0.86
C LEU A 38 -11.34 3.66 -0.56
N LEU A 39 -11.88 2.47 -0.87
CA LEU A 39 -12.47 2.18 -2.18
C LEU A 39 -13.71 3.02 -2.45
N ALA A 40 -14.61 3.17 -1.47
CA ALA A 40 -15.82 3.98 -1.62
C ALA A 40 -15.49 5.46 -1.84
N ASP A 41 -14.53 6.00 -1.07
CA ASP A 41 -14.09 7.38 -1.21
C ASP A 41 -13.40 7.61 -2.57
N SER A 42 -12.53 6.69 -2.99
CA SER A 42 -11.90 6.79 -4.31
C SER A 42 -12.91 6.67 -5.45
N ALA A 43 -13.87 5.78 -5.36
CA ALA A 43 -14.91 5.62 -6.37
C ALA A 43 -15.74 6.91 -6.55
N ARG A 44 -16.09 7.58 -5.45
CA ARG A 44 -16.77 8.87 -5.48
C ARG A 44 -15.92 9.95 -6.16
N VAL A 45 -14.65 10.09 -5.75
CA VAL A 45 -13.72 11.07 -6.33
C VAL A 45 -13.51 10.81 -7.82
N LEU A 46 -13.39 9.55 -8.24
CA LEU A 46 -13.21 9.16 -9.64
C LEU A 46 -14.47 9.35 -10.49
N ALA A 47 -15.65 9.26 -9.90
CA ALA A 47 -16.90 9.56 -10.60
C ALA A 47 -17.08 11.06 -10.87
N GLU A 48 -16.69 11.90 -9.91
CA GLU A 48 -16.83 13.35 -10.02
C GLU A 48 -15.66 13.99 -10.78
N ARG A 49 -14.42 13.52 -10.57
CA ARG A 49 -13.15 14.07 -11.11
C ARG A 49 -13.07 15.60 -11.00
N ARG A 50 -13.63 16.14 -9.91
CA ARG A 50 -13.63 17.56 -9.65
C ARG A 50 -12.33 17.96 -8.95
N PRO A 51 -11.48 18.79 -9.58
CA PRO A 51 -10.25 19.23 -8.95
C PRO A 51 -10.52 20.08 -7.70
N VAL A 52 -9.82 19.74 -6.60
CA VAL A 52 -9.80 20.55 -5.38
C VAL A 52 -8.41 21.16 -5.20
N PRO A 53 -8.28 22.25 -4.42
CA PRO A 53 -6.98 22.85 -4.10
C PRO A 53 -6.04 21.84 -3.45
N LEU A 54 -4.76 21.86 -3.84
CA LEU A 54 -3.77 20.89 -3.35
C LEU A 54 -3.65 20.87 -1.81
N ALA A 55 -3.76 22.03 -1.17
CA ALA A 55 -3.70 22.13 0.30
C ALA A 55 -4.87 21.41 0.99
N GLU A 56 -6.06 21.45 0.40
CA GLU A 56 -7.23 20.71 0.87
C GLU A 56 -7.07 19.19 0.60
N ALA A 57 -6.61 18.86 -0.60
CA ALA A 57 -6.36 17.46 -1.00
C ALA A 57 -5.36 16.75 -0.09
N LEU A 58 -4.31 17.43 0.39
CA LEU A 58 -3.30 16.87 1.29
C LEU A 58 -3.87 16.50 2.68
N VAL A 59 -4.96 17.10 3.09
CA VAL A 59 -5.63 16.80 4.37
C VAL A 59 -6.64 15.67 4.21
N ALA A 60 -7.27 15.53 3.04
CA ALA A 60 -8.40 14.65 2.79
C ALA A 60 -8.19 13.78 1.53
N MET A 61 -7.15 12.95 1.54
CA MET A 61 -6.92 11.96 0.47
C MET A 61 -7.85 10.74 0.61
N PRO A 62 -8.30 10.13 -0.50
CA PRO A 62 -8.01 10.43 -1.90
C PRO A 62 -8.76 11.67 -2.41
N ALA A 63 -8.11 12.46 -3.28
CA ALA A 63 -8.70 13.65 -3.87
C ALA A 63 -8.25 13.83 -5.33
N TRP A 64 -9.14 14.34 -6.19
CA TRP A 64 -8.75 14.70 -7.55
C TRP A 64 -8.13 16.10 -7.55
N VAL A 65 -6.95 16.24 -8.14
CA VAL A 65 -6.24 17.51 -8.21
C VAL A 65 -5.80 17.83 -9.62
N ALA A 66 -5.63 19.13 -9.87
CA ALA A 66 -4.97 19.65 -11.04
C ALA A 66 -3.82 20.55 -10.57
N VAL A 67 -2.62 20.31 -11.05
CA VAL A 67 -1.41 21.02 -10.62
C VAL A 67 -0.61 21.47 -11.81
N ASP A 68 -0.02 22.66 -11.70
CA ASP A 68 0.84 23.26 -12.71
C ASP A 68 2.30 23.22 -12.23
N GLY A 69 3.25 22.97 -13.17
CA GLY A 69 4.66 22.83 -12.86
C GLY A 69 5.46 22.16 -13.98
N ALA A 70 6.60 21.58 -13.66
CA ALA A 70 7.44 20.87 -14.61
C ALA A 70 8.12 19.65 -13.97
N PHE A 71 8.39 18.61 -14.77
CA PHE A 71 9.22 17.49 -14.31
C PHE A 71 10.64 17.96 -14.05
N GLU A 72 11.24 17.45 -13.00
CA GLU A 72 12.64 17.70 -12.71
C GLU A 72 13.52 16.74 -13.49
N ALA A 73 14.71 17.20 -13.88
CA ALA A 73 15.74 16.40 -14.55
C ALA A 73 16.39 15.38 -13.57
N LEU A 74 15.62 14.86 -12.63
CA LEU A 74 16.05 13.83 -11.69
C LEU A 74 15.76 12.45 -12.26
N PRO A 75 16.62 11.45 -11.97
CA PRO A 75 16.38 10.08 -12.35
C PRO A 75 15.08 9.53 -11.76
N ALA A 76 14.47 8.55 -12.43
CA ALA A 76 13.24 7.91 -11.97
C ALA A 76 13.44 7.09 -10.71
N LEU A 77 12.45 7.10 -9.84
CA LEU A 77 12.27 6.14 -8.76
C LEU A 77 11.34 5.03 -9.24
N ARG A 78 11.76 3.77 -9.12
CA ARG A 78 11.00 2.60 -9.55
C ARG A 78 10.66 1.74 -8.35
N LEU A 79 9.38 1.48 -8.12
CA LEU A 79 8.93 0.57 -7.07
C LEU A 79 8.87 -0.84 -7.63
N ASP A 80 9.66 -1.75 -7.05
CA ASP A 80 9.79 -3.13 -7.49
C ASP A 80 8.57 -4.00 -7.12
N ASN A 81 8.52 -5.17 -7.74
CA ASN A 81 7.57 -6.25 -7.45
C ASN A 81 6.10 -5.84 -7.58
N GLN A 82 5.81 -4.93 -8.50
CA GLN A 82 4.44 -4.54 -8.82
C GLN A 82 3.85 -5.52 -9.83
N ARG A 83 2.71 -6.13 -9.51
CA ARG A 83 2.07 -7.15 -10.35
C ARG A 83 0.85 -6.59 -11.05
N ARG A 84 0.71 -6.97 -12.34
CA ARG A 84 -0.52 -6.83 -13.11
C ARG A 84 -0.89 -8.20 -13.70
N GLY A 85 -1.92 -8.81 -13.16
CA GLY A 85 -2.26 -10.19 -13.47
C GLY A 85 -1.07 -11.14 -13.19
N PRO A 86 -0.64 -11.96 -14.15
CA PRO A 86 0.48 -12.88 -13.99
C PRO A 86 1.86 -12.21 -14.11
N GLN A 87 1.93 -10.99 -14.64
CA GLN A 87 3.19 -10.29 -14.93
C GLN A 87 3.71 -9.53 -13.72
N VAL A 88 5.03 -9.54 -13.54
CA VAL A 88 5.74 -8.74 -12.56
C VAL A 88 6.40 -7.56 -13.26
N GLY A 89 6.37 -6.41 -12.64
CA GLY A 89 6.93 -5.18 -13.18
C GLY A 89 7.35 -4.20 -12.10
N VAL A 90 7.59 -2.99 -12.53
CA VAL A 90 7.92 -1.85 -11.68
C VAL A 90 6.91 -0.73 -11.89
N GLN A 91 6.57 -0.01 -10.82
CA GLN A 91 5.83 1.25 -10.91
C GLN A 91 6.83 2.39 -10.98
N VAL A 92 6.67 3.30 -11.93
CA VAL A 92 7.62 4.37 -12.24
C VAL A 92 7.12 5.68 -11.64
N TYR A 93 7.97 6.33 -10.86
CA TYR A 93 7.70 7.62 -10.24
C TYR A 93 8.71 8.66 -10.71
N ARG A 94 8.25 9.88 -10.93
CA ARG A 94 9.07 11.04 -11.29
C ARG A 94 8.78 12.22 -10.37
N ALA A 95 9.82 12.97 -10.08
CA ALA A 95 9.71 14.21 -9.34
C ALA A 95 9.14 15.31 -10.24
N PHE A 96 8.11 16.00 -9.78
CA PHE A 96 7.45 17.13 -10.43
C PHE A 96 7.53 18.34 -9.51
N ARG A 97 8.13 19.42 -9.99
CA ARG A 97 8.22 20.68 -9.27
C ARG A 97 7.01 21.54 -9.61
N LEU A 98 6.23 21.84 -8.60
CA LEU A 98 5.09 22.74 -8.68
C LEU A 98 5.54 24.18 -8.85
N ASP A 99 4.67 25.04 -9.39
CA ASP A 99 4.96 26.47 -9.58
C ASP A 99 5.24 27.22 -8.26
N ASP A 100 4.75 26.71 -7.12
CA ASP A 100 5.04 27.22 -5.79
C ASP A 100 6.39 26.73 -5.21
N GLY A 101 7.16 25.98 -5.98
CA GLY A 101 8.47 25.44 -5.61
C GLY A 101 8.45 24.12 -4.86
N ARG A 102 7.30 23.66 -4.38
CA ARG A 102 7.18 22.33 -3.74
C ARG A 102 7.38 21.21 -4.76
N ARG A 103 7.81 20.06 -4.28
CA ARG A 103 7.96 18.85 -5.12
C ARG A 103 6.86 17.86 -4.82
N LEU A 104 6.29 17.27 -5.87
CA LEU A 104 5.33 16.19 -5.80
C LEU A 104 5.85 14.97 -6.58
N TRP A 105 5.72 13.77 -6.02
CA TRP A 105 5.99 12.54 -6.76
C TRP A 105 4.80 12.17 -7.62
N VAL A 106 5.05 11.97 -8.91
CA VAL A 106 4.03 11.59 -9.91
C VAL A 106 4.25 10.15 -10.32
N ASP A 107 3.22 9.35 -10.15
CA ASP A 107 3.13 7.98 -10.63
C ASP A 107 2.82 7.99 -12.13
N LEU A 108 3.81 7.63 -12.94
CA LEU A 108 3.71 7.60 -14.40
C LEU A 108 3.21 6.26 -14.94
N GLY A 109 2.97 5.29 -14.10
CA GLY A 109 2.45 3.99 -14.51
C GLY A 109 3.42 2.83 -14.33
N TRP A 110 2.99 1.69 -14.79
CA TRP A 110 3.63 0.40 -14.61
C TRP A 110 4.35 -0.05 -15.88
N ARG A 111 5.54 -0.67 -15.70
CA ARG A 111 6.30 -1.32 -16.77
C ARG A 111 6.56 -2.79 -16.42
N PRO A 112 6.37 -3.72 -17.37
CA PRO A 112 6.72 -5.11 -17.16
C PRO A 112 8.24 -5.27 -17.03
N LEU A 113 8.67 -6.18 -16.17
CA LEU A 113 10.05 -6.65 -16.15
C LEU A 113 10.22 -7.79 -17.16
N PRO A 114 11.33 -7.82 -17.89
CA PRO A 114 11.71 -8.97 -18.72
C PRO A 114 12.01 -10.20 -17.85
N ALA A 115 12.17 -11.36 -18.47
CA ALA A 115 12.39 -12.63 -17.77
C ALA A 115 13.68 -12.65 -16.92
N ASP A 116 14.70 -11.90 -17.33
CA ASP A 116 15.95 -11.71 -16.59
C ASP A 116 15.85 -10.72 -15.43
N ARG A 117 14.66 -10.13 -15.22
CA ARG A 117 14.33 -9.13 -14.19
C ARG A 117 15.20 -7.85 -14.26
N ARG A 118 15.84 -7.59 -15.38
CA ARG A 118 16.57 -6.34 -15.57
C ARG A 118 15.58 -5.18 -15.60
N VAL A 119 15.80 -4.21 -14.72
CA VAL A 119 14.97 -3.00 -14.65
C VAL A 119 15.23 -2.17 -15.91
N PRO A 120 14.20 -1.85 -16.72
CA PRO A 120 14.38 -1.05 -17.91
C PRO A 120 14.82 0.38 -17.57
N ASP A 121 15.73 0.93 -18.37
CA ASP A 121 16.15 2.31 -18.25
C ASP A 121 15.00 3.27 -18.54
N GLU A 122 14.98 4.41 -17.86
CA GLU A 122 14.01 5.48 -18.03
C GLU A 122 14.65 6.72 -18.63
N ALA A 123 14.18 7.12 -19.80
CA ALA A 123 14.66 8.35 -20.44
C ALA A 123 14.35 9.57 -19.54
N PRO A 124 15.27 10.54 -19.45
CA PRO A 124 15.02 11.80 -18.77
C PRO A 124 13.78 12.49 -19.34
N MET A 125 12.97 13.12 -18.49
CA MET A 125 11.88 13.96 -18.95
C MET A 125 12.36 15.41 -19.07
N PRO A 126 11.99 16.10 -20.17
CA PRO A 126 12.33 17.51 -20.30
C PRO A 126 11.58 18.34 -19.27
N PRO A 127 12.20 19.39 -18.70
CA PRO A 127 11.57 20.28 -17.74
C PRO A 127 10.64 21.29 -18.43
N THR A 128 9.63 20.77 -19.13
CA THR A 128 8.66 21.60 -19.86
C THR A 128 7.48 21.86 -18.93
N PRO A 129 7.08 23.14 -18.76
CA PRO A 129 5.89 23.49 -17.99
C PRO A 129 4.65 22.79 -18.55
N MET A 130 3.87 22.19 -17.66
CA MET A 130 2.64 21.49 -18.03
C MET A 130 1.66 21.43 -16.85
N ARG A 131 0.40 21.19 -17.18
CA ARG A 131 -0.65 20.90 -16.22
C ARG A 131 -0.86 19.40 -16.13
N LEU A 132 -0.85 18.88 -14.91
CA LEU A 132 -1.15 17.48 -14.62
C LEU A 132 -2.44 17.38 -13.82
N GLU A 133 -3.25 16.38 -14.17
CA GLU A 133 -4.45 16.03 -13.44
C GLU A 133 -4.39 14.56 -13.02
N GLY A 134 -4.96 14.26 -11.85
CA GLY A 134 -4.97 12.91 -11.35
C GLY A 134 -5.46 12.77 -9.92
N LEU A 135 -5.35 11.56 -9.41
CA LEU A 135 -5.77 11.18 -8.07
C LEU A 135 -4.59 11.33 -7.10
N LEU A 136 -4.71 12.26 -6.16
CA LEU A 136 -3.75 12.41 -5.06
C LEU A 136 -4.09 11.38 -3.98
N VAL A 137 -3.09 10.59 -3.61
CA VAL A 137 -3.24 9.47 -2.65
C VAL A 137 -2.02 9.39 -1.73
N PRO A 138 -2.12 8.74 -0.57
CA PRO A 138 -0.95 8.33 0.19
C PRO A 138 -0.05 7.39 -0.65
N PRO A 139 1.27 7.37 -0.41
CA PRO A 139 2.15 6.36 -1.00
C PRO A 139 1.65 4.95 -0.72
N PRO A 140 1.94 3.98 -1.60
CA PRO A 140 1.64 2.57 -1.34
C PRO A 140 2.20 2.12 0.01
N SER A 141 1.45 1.25 0.71
CA SER A 141 1.89 0.72 2.01
C SER A 141 3.27 0.08 1.91
N ALA A 142 4.16 0.44 2.83
CA ALA A 142 5.55 -0.01 2.82
C ALA A 142 5.75 -1.52 3.02
N GLY A 143 4.73 -2.24 3.53
CA GLY A 143 4.85 -3.66 3.86
C GLY A 143 5.85 -3.94 4.98
N LEU A 144 6.46 -5.13 4.97
CA LEU A 144 7.48 -5.52 5.97
C LEU A 144 8.83 -4.88 5.61
N ALA A 145 9.42 -4.20 6.60
CA ALA A 145 10.73 -3.55 6.46
C ALA A 145 11.86 -4.57 6.63
N LEU A 146 12.15 -5.34 5.57
CA LEU A 146 13.27 -6.28 5.51
C LEU A 146 14.36 -5.69 4.60
N GLY A 147 15.50 -5.31 5.16
CA GLY A 147 16.63 -4.74 4.44
C GLY A 147 16.45 -3.29 3.97
N PRO A 148 17.35 -2.80 3.09
CA PRO A 148 17.31 -1.43 2.56
C PRO A 148 16.00 -1.15 1.82
N ALA A 149 15.48 0.06 1.96
CA ALA A 149 14.24 0.46 1.29
C ALA A 149 14.42 0.70 -0.21
N ALA A 150 15.61 1.10 -0.63
CA ALA A 150 15.96 1.33 -2.03
C ALA A 150 17.44 1.05 -2.32
N SER A 151 17.76 0.82 -3.59
CA SER A 151 19.12 0.65 -4.12
C SER A 151 19.30 1.51 -5.38
N ALA A 152 20.56 1.89 -5.66
CA ALA A 152 20.91 2.62 -6.88
C ALA A 152 20.83 1.72 -8.12
N LEU A 153 20.48 2.30 -9.25
CA LEU A 153 20.48 1.67 -10.56
C LEU A 153 21.59 2.26 -11.45
N PRO A 154 22.06 1.53 -12.48
CA PRO A 154 23.14 2.00 -13.36
C PRO A 154 22.81 3.29 -14.13
N ASP A 155 21.54 3.55 -14.42
CA ASP A 155 21.06 4.78 -15.08
C ASP A 155 20.94 5.99 -14.12
N GLY A 156 21.46 5.88 -12.91
CA GLY A 156 21.38 6.90 -11.87
C GLY A 156 20.06 6.93 -11.13
N GLY A 157 19.07 6.14 -11.57
CA GLY A 157 17.77 5.97 -10.88
C GLY A 157 17.87 5.12 -9.63
N ARG A 158 16.73 4.87 -9.01
CA ARG A 158 16.64 4.07 -7.79
C ARG A 158 15.57 3.00 -7.95
N LEU A 159 15.88 1.79 -7.48
CA LEU A 159 14.92 0.71 -7.31
C LEU A 159 14.51 0.66 -5.84
N ALA A 160 13.28 1.01 -5.56
CA ALA A 160 12.70 0.96 -4.23
C ALA A 160 11.94 -0.35 -4.03
N LEU A 161 12.13 -1.00 -2.90
CA LEU A 161 11.28 -2.10 -2.44
C LEU A 161 10.05 -1.58 -1.70
N ARG A 162 10.16 -0.35 -1.16
CA ARG A 162 9.13 0.35 -0.40
C ARG A 162 9.22 1.85 -0.65
N LEU A 163 8.07 2.52 -0.74
CA LEU A 163 8.01 3.98 -0.79
C LEU A 163 7.82 4.54 0.63
N GLU A 164 8.90 4.57 1.38
CA GLU A 164 8.93 5.24 2.69
C GLU A 164 9.19 6.74 2.51
N PRO A 165 8.71 7.60 3.43
CA PRO A 165 9.03 9.03 3.39
C PRO A 165 10.53 9.33 3.27
N ALA A 166 11.38 8.51 3.88
CA ALA A 166 12.83 8.63 3.75
C ALA A 166 13.31 8.47 2.30
N VAL A 167 12.79 7.47 1.57
CA VAL A 167 13.13 7.21 0.15
C VAL A 167 12.68 8.38 -0.73
N LEU A 168 11.49 8.92 -0.46
CA LEU A 168 10.94 10.05 -1.21
C LEU A 168 11.72 11.33 -0.94
N ARG A 169 12.22 11.54 0.29
CA ARG A 169 13.04 12.71 0.67
C ARG A 169 14.49 12.64 0.22
N GLU A 170 15.07 11.47 0.05
CA GLU A 170 16.47 11.34 -0.42
C GLU A 170 16.70 11.97 -1.80
N ALA A 171 15.66 12.10 -2.62
CA ALA A 171 15.70 12.84 -3.88
C ALA A 171 15.47 14.34 -3.69
N GLY A 172 15.39 14.85 -2.46
CA GLY A 172 15.14 16.24 -2.06
C GLY A 172 13.78 16.42 -1.38
N GLU A 173 13.53 17.62 -0.83
CA GLU A 173 12.25 17.91 -0.17
C GLU A 173 11.08 17.69 -1.11
N ALA A 174 10.18 16.78 -0.73
CA ALA A 174 8.95 16.47 -1.44
C ALA A 174 7.76 16.67 -0.51
N LEU A 175 6.57 16.82 -1.06
CA LEU A 175 5.34 16.79 -0.28
C LEU A 175 5.24 15.41 0.38
N ASP A 176 5.48 15.39 1.69
CA ASP A 176 5.48 14.17 2.48
C ASP A 176 4.08 13.54 2.49
N GLY A 177 4.06 12.24 2.27
CA GLY A 177 2.83 11.46 2.40
C GLY A 177 1.83 11.59 1.26
N ALA A 178 2.22 12.13 0.11
CA ALA A 178 1.35 12.21 -1.07
C ALA A 178 2.06 11.81 -2.37
N VAL A 179 1.31 11.14 -3.24
CA VAL A 179 1.70 10.77 -4.60
C VAL A 179 0.55 11.10 -5.54
N LEU A 180 0.84 11.75 -6.67
CA LEU A 180 -0.14 11.98 -7.72
C LEU A 180 -0.16 10.78 -8.68
N ARG A 181 -1.25 10.04 -8.70
CA ARG A 181 -1.51 9.03 -9.72
C ARG A 181 -2.14 9.72 -10.92
N LEU A 182 -1.34 9.84 -11.96
CA LEU A 182 -1.69 10.59 -13.17
C LEU A 182 -2.93 10.00 -13.86
N ASP A 183 -3.81 10.87 -14.34
CA ASP A 183 -5.00 10.44 -15.12
C ASP A 183 -4.58 9.49 -16.25
N PRO A 184 -5.18 8.30 -16.36
CA PRO A 184 -4.94 7.39 -17.48
C PRO A 184 -5.15 8.00 -18.87
N ALA A 185 -6.00 9.02 -18.98
CA ALA A 185 -6.24 9.73 -20.24
C ALA A 185 -5.07 10.64 -20.67
N THR A 186 -4.15 10.99 -19.77
CA THR A 186 -2.99 11.81 -20.10
C THR A 186 -2.02 11.01 -20.98
N PRO A 187 -1.64 11.48 -22.18
CA PRO A 187 -0.76 10.75 -23.10
C PRO A 187 0.72 10.85 -22.65
N LEU A 188 1.03 10.44 -21.44
CA LEU A 188 2.34 10.55 -20.81
C LEU A 188 2.59 9.33 -19.93
N GLY A 189 3.82 8.81 -19.90
CA GLY A 189 4.23 7.69 -19.06
C GLY A 189 3.84 6.32 -19.63
N HIS A 190 3.49 5.40 -18.75
CA HIS A 190 3.31 3.98 -19.06
C HIS A 190 1.87 3.53 -18.82
N GLU A 191 1.63 2.23 -18.99
CA GLU A 191 0.33 1.61 -18.68
C GLU A 191 -0.06 1.89 -17.23
N ARG A 192 -1.25 2.42 -16.99
CA ARG A 192 -1.73 2.77 -15.66
C ARG A 192 -3.25 2.65 -15.53
N ASP A 193 -3.65 2.48 -14.31
CA ASP A 193 -5.02 2.58 -13.84
C ASP A 193 -5.02 3.36 -12.52
N LEU A 194 -6.18 3.52 -11.92
CA LEU A 194 -6.35 4.18 -10.63
C LEU A 194 -6.80 3.20 -9.54
N ASP A 195 -6.50 1.89 -9.70
CA ASP A 195 -6.77 0.87 -8.69
C ASP A 195 -5.85 1.06 -7.47
N LEU A 196 -6.42 1.51 -6.36
CA LEU A 196 -5.70 1.78 -5.11
C LEU A 196 -5.33 0.51 -4.34
N LEU A 197 -5.93 -0.63 -4.67
CA LEU A 197 -5.66 -1.89 -3.99
C LEU A 197 -4.77 -2.85 -4.80
N ALA A 198 -4.25 -2.42 -5.93
CA ALA A 198 -3.25 -3.19 -6.67
C ALA A 198 -2.12 -3.62 -5.69
N ASN A 199 -1.72 -4.90 -5.78
CA ASN A 199 -0.67 -5.50 -4.94
C ASN A 199 -0.96 -5.57 -3.43
N THR A 200 -2.19 -5.37 -3.00
CA THR A 200 -2.60 -5.55 -1.60
C THR A 200 -3.71 -6.60 -1.46
N LEU A 201 -3.95 -7.07 -0.24
CA LEU A 201 -5.08 -7.95 0.03
C LEU A 201 -6.40 -7.17 -0.11
N SER A 202 -7.38 -7.75 -0.82
CA SER A 202 -8.73 -7.16 -0.92
C SER A 202 -9.48 -7.21 0.42
N PRO A 203 -10.52 -6.38 0.61
CA PRO A 203 -11.40 -6.43 1.79
C PRO A 203 -11.94 -7.83 2.07
N ASP A 204 -12.38 -8.55 1.03
CA ASP A 204 -12.94 -9.90 1.17
C ASP A 204 -11.93 -10.91 1.68
N LYS A 205 -10.66 -10.81 1.27
CA LYS A 205 -9.59 -11.65 1.82
C LYS A 205 -9.36 -11.38 3.30
N HIS A 206 -9.41 -10.12 3.72
CA HIS A 206 -9.33 -9.76 5.13
C HIS A 206 -10.51 -10.32 5.92
N ARG A 207 -11.75 -10.26 5.39
CA ARG A 207 -12.93 -10.89 5.99
C ARG A 207 -12.77 -12.40 6.11
N GLY A 208 -12.27 -13.06 5.08
CA GLY A 208 -11.97 -14.50 5.10
C GLY A 208 -10.98 -14.87 6.20
N TYR A 209 -9.90 -14.12 6.34
CA TYR A 209 -8.94 -14.31 7.43
C TYR A 209 -9.53 -14.01 8.82
N ALA A 210 -10.38 -13.00 8.95
CA ALA A 210 -11.07 -12.72 10.21
C ALA A 210 -11.94 -13.92 10.64
N LEU A 211 -12.70 -14.49 9.71
CA LEU A 211 -13.51 -15.69 9.96
C LEU A 211 -12.66 -16.89 10.39
N GLN A 212 -11.51 -17.11 9.77
CA GLN A 212 -10.58 -18.17 10.18
C GLN A 212 -10.07 -17.97 11.61
N TRP A 213 -9.67 -16.75 11.98
CA TRP A 213 -9.19 -16.45 13.32
C TRP A 213 -10.26 -16.65 14.39
N PHE A 214 -11.49 -16.18 14.14
CA PHE A 214 -12.61 -16.44 15.04
C PHE A 214 -12.97 -17.91 15.12
N GLY A 215 -12.89 -18.65 14.00
CA GLY A 215 -13.07 -20.10 13.94
C GLY A 215 -12.04 -20.84 14.79
N PHE A 216 -10.77 -20.44 14.75
CA PHE A 216 -9.72 -21.02 15.62
C PHE A 216 -9.97 -20.73 17.10
N ALA A 217 -10.42 -19.51 17.46
CA ALA A 217 -10.77 -19.19 18.83
C ALA A 217 -11.94 -20.08 19.33
N ALA A 218 -13.01 -20.16 18.55
CA ALA A 218 -14.18 -20.98 18.89
C ALA A 218 -13.82 -22.48 18.97
N GLY A 219 -13.08 -23.01 18.00
CA GLY A 219 -12.65 -24.41 17.98
C GLY A 219 -11.77 -24.77 19.16
N LEU A 220 -10.79 -23.92 19.51
CA LEU A 220 -9.94 -24.11 20.68
C LEU A 220 -10.74 -24.11 21.98
N LEU A 221 -11.68 -23.17 22.12
CA LEU A 221 -12.54 -23.08 23.31
C LEU A 221 -13.41 -24.33 23.45
N LEU A 222 -14.09 -24.75 22.37
CA LEU A 222 -14.93 -25.94 22.35
C LEU A 222 -14.13 -27.21 22.66
N LEU A 223 -12.94 -27.36 22.08
CA LEU A 223 -12.04 -28.49 22.35
C LEU A 223 -11.61 -28.51 23.83
N SER A 224 -11.26 -27.35 24.38
CA SER A 224 -10.85 -27.23 25.78
C SER A 224 -11.98 -27.61 26.74
N LEU A 225 -13.20 -27.18 26.44
CA LEU A 225 -14.40 -27.56 27.19
C LEU A 225 -14.69 -29.06 27.06
N PHE A 226 -14.67 -29.62 25.85
CA PHE A 226 -14.88 -31.04 25.61
C PHE A 226 -13.90 -31.90 26.40
N LEU A 227 -12.60 -31.58 26.37
CA LEU A 227 -11.57 -32.29 27.13
C LEU A 227 -11.76 -32.16 28.65
N GLN A 228 -12.27 -31.04 29.13
CA GLN A 228 -12.60 -30.83 30.53
C GLN A 228 -13.74 -31.77 31.00
N PHE A 229 -14.82 -31.87 30.21
CA PHE A 229 -15.99 -32.68 30.56
C PHE A 229 -15.73 -34.17 30.37
N ARG A 230 -15.02 -34.56 29.31
CA ARG A 230 -14.66 -35.98 29.06
C ARG A 230 -13.83 -36.62 30.19
N ARG A 231 -13.09 -35.82 30.94
CA ARG A 231 -12.19 -36.30 32.04
C ARG A 231 -12.83 -36.24 33.43
N ARG A 232 -14.15 -36.06 33.51
CA ARG A 232 -14.89 -36.25 34.77
C ARG A 232 -15.36 -37.75 34.80
N PRO A 233 -14.79 -38.58 35.71
CA PRO A 233 -15.30 -39.95 35.90
C PRO A 233 -16.66 -39.91 36.53
#